data_2954e6564100a82d8f2a6d275e8b3b4c
#
_entry.id   2954e6564100a82d8f2a6d275e8b3b4c
#
_cell.length_a   1.000
_cell.length_b   1.000
_cell.length_c   1.000
_cell.angle_alpha   90.00
_cell.angle_beta   90.00
_cell.angle_gamma   90.00
#
_symmetry.space_group_name_H-M   'P 1'
#
loop_
_entity.id
_entity.type
_entity.pdbx_description
1 polymer ?
#
loop_
_entity_poly.entity_id
_entity_poly.type
_entity_poly.pdbx_seq_one_letter_code
_entity_poly.pdbx_strand_id
1 'polypeptide(L)'
;MKVLGIRFCKVAKAEDAEKLAAMLGENGLGLTPNDMGPGDGFNGAVFPVDETAKDGQGSWVELWPAGENMPEMTMLQIVVDDADAWAERAKNNGVDIKGPDDAHGERIYYLDGPGGLPIAMLSKAK
;
A
#
# COMPACT_ATOMS: atom_id res chain seq x y z
N MET A 1 13.01 -10.09 -13.10
CA MET A 1 11.83 -9.76 -12.27
C MET A 1 12.26 -9.66 -10.81
N LYS A 2 12.08 -8.48 -10.21
CA LYS A 2 12.51 -8.19 -8.84
C LYS A 2 11.38 -7.63 -8.01
N VAL A 3 11.29 -8.08 -6.76
CA VAL A 3 10.45 -7.43 -5.75
C VAL A 3 11.28 -6.31 -5.14
N LEU A 4 10.75 -5.08 -5.20
CA LEU A 4 11.43 -3.89 -4.70
C LEU A 4 10.99 -3.51 -3.29
N GLY A 5 9.81 -3.94 -2.88
CA GLY A 5 9.32 -3.66 -1.55
C GLY A 5 7.95 -4.26 -1.31
N ILE A 6 7.56 -4.25 -0.04
CA ILE A 6 6.25 -4.71 0.39
C ILE A 6 5.62 -3.60 1.21
N ARG A 7 4.37 -3.27 0.91
CA ARG A 7 3.60 -2.28 1.65
C ARG A 7 2.47 -2.98 2.39
N PHE A 8 2.34 -2.67 3.67
CA PHE A 8 1.19 -3.08 4.45
C PHE A 8 0.21 -1.91 4.47
N CYS A 9 -1.00 -2.12 3.98
CA CYS A 9 -2.01 -1.08 3.93
C CYS A 9 -3.19 -1.47 4.81
N LYS A 10 -3.52 -0.62 5.77
CA LYS A 10 -4.66 -0.82 6.66
C LYS A 10 -5.61 0.36 6.53
N VAL A 11 -6.86 0.07 6.19
CA VAL A 11 -7.95 1.04 6.21
C VAL A 11 -8.85 0.69 7.37
N ALA A 12 -8.98 1.57 8.33
CA ALA A 12 -9.75 1.36 9.55
C ALA A 12 -10.65 2.57 9.80
N LYS A 13 -11.59 2.42 10.71
CA LYS A 13 -12.38 3.58 11.16
C LYS A 13 -11.42 4.71 11.53
N ALA A 14 -11.82 5.95 11.22
CA ALA A 14 -10.93 7.10 11.43
C ALA A 14 -10.31 7.15 12.83
N GLU A 15 -11.12 6.88 13.85
CA GLU A 15 -10.65 6.85 15.24
C GLU A 15 -9.56 5.79 15.45
N ASP A 16 -9.76 4.59 14.90
CA ASP A 16 -8.81 3.49 15.05
C ASP A 16 -7.53 3.74 14.24
N ALA A 17 -7.68 4.26 13.01
CA ALA A 17 -6.52 4.58 12.17
C ALA A 17 -5.63 5.64 12.83
N GLU A 18 -6.25 6.66 13.43
CA GLU A 18 -5.51 7.71 14.14
C GLU A 18 -4.76 7.14 15.35
N LYS A 19 -5.40 6.25 16.11
CA LYS A 19 -4.77 5.59 17.26
C LYS A 19 -3.62 4.67 16.84
N LEU A 20 -3.78 3.96 15.74
CA LEU A 20 -2.70 3.12 15.19
C LEU A 20 -1.52 3.99 14.76
N ALA A 21 -1.78 5.11 14.09
CA ALA A 21 -0.72 6.02 13.67
C ALA A 21 0.04 6.59 14.89
N ALA A 22 -0.67 6.95 15.93
CA ALA A 22 -0.05 7.43 17.17
C ALA A 22 0.80 6.35 17.83
N MET A 23 0.31 5.11 17.86
CA MET A 23 1.03 3.98 18.44
C MET A 23 2.34 3.68 17.70
N LEU A 24 2.33 3.77 16.37
CA LEU A 24 3.52 3.52 15.55
C LEU A 24 4.49 4.68 15.54
N GLY A 25 4.01 5.90 15.72
CA GLY A 25 4.78 7.13 15.57
C GLY A 25 5.71 7.45 16.71
N GLU A 26 6.19 8.71 16.73
CA GLU A 26 7.23 9.17 17.66
C GLU A 26 6.91 8.96 19.13
N ASN A 27 5.66 9.11 19.52
CA ASN A 27 5.22 8.95 20.90
C ASN A 27 4.83 7.52 21.25
N GLY A 28 5.01 6.60 20.33
CA GLY A 28 4.75 5.17 20.52
C GLY A 28 5.99 4.34 20.24
N LEU A 29 5.96 3.59 19.13
CA LEU A 29 7.09 2.73 18.76
C LEU A 29 8.28 3.48 18.17
N GLY A 30 8.11 4.73 17.79
CA GLY A 30 9.21 5.56 17.33
C GLY A 30 9.44 5.57 15.82
N LEU A 31 8.48 5.10 15.03
CA LEU A 31 8.61 5.18 13.57
C LEU A 31 8.39 6.62 13.11
N THR A 32 9.10 7.03 12.07
CA THR A 32 9.00 8.37 11.51
C THR A 32 8.05 8.38 10.33
N PRO A 33 6.92 9.09 10.40
CA PRO A 33 6.00 9.15 9.27
C PRO A 33 6.50 10.13 8.20
N ASN A 34 6.04 9.91 6.97
CA ASN A 34 6.20 10.90 5.92
C ASN A 34 5.38 12.14 6.24
N ASP A 35 5.87 13.30 5.80
CA ASP A 35 5.11 14.54 5.89
C ASP A 35 3.99 14.50 4.84
N MET A 36 2.75 14.46 5.30
CA MET A 36 1.58 14.43 4.44
C MET A 36 1.05 15.82 4.11
N GLY A 37 1.79 16.85 4.52
CA GLY A 37 1.38 18.22 4.30
C GLY A 37 0.34 18.72 5.31
N PRO A 38 -0.03 20.01 5.24
CA PRO A 38 -1.04 20.56 6.14
C PRO A 38 -2.42 20.01 5.83
N GLY A 39 -3.21 19.76 6.86
CA GLY A 39 -4.58 19.30 6.72
C GLY A 39 -5.29 19.37 8.06
N ASP A 40 -6.62 19.40 8.01
CA ASP A 40 -7.44 19.38 9.20
C ASP A 40 -7.69 17.93 9.63
N GLY A 41 -7.23 17.59 10.82
CA GLY A 41 -7.45 16.27 11.39
C GLY A 41 -6.56 15.20 10.76
N PHE A 42 -6.90 13.95 11.03
CA PHE A 42 -6.14 12.79 10.55
C PHE A 42 -6.62 12.39 9.15
N ASN A 43 -5.73 12.45 8.18
CA ASN A 43 -6.03 12.11 6.78
C ASN A 43 -5.23 10.93 6.25
N GLY A 44 -4.57 10.20 7.13
CA GLY A 44 -3.73 9.07 6.76
C GLY A 44 -2.30 9.23 7.27
N ALA A 45 -1.54 8.15 7.22
CA ALA A 45 -0.13 8.17 7.61
C ALA A 45 0.63 7.10 6.82
N VAL A 46 1.85 7.42 6.42
CA VAL A 46 2.75 6.49 5.76
C VAL A 46 4.06 6.47 6.54
N PHE A 47 4.48 5.28 6.95
CA PHE A 47 5.71 5.07 7.69
C PHE A 47 6.69 4.28 6.83
N PRO A 48 7.65 4.94 6.14
CA PRO A 48 8.67 4.25 5.37
C PRO A 48 9.58 3.40 6.27
N VAL A 49 9.96 2.24 5.79
CA VAL A 49 10.83 1.34 6.54
C VAL A 49 12.30 1.76 6.40
N ASP A 50 12.68 2.26 5.23
CA ASP A 50 14.07 2.65 4.95
C ASP A 50 14.12 3.77 3.90
N GLU A 51 15.34 4.17 3.54
CA GLU A 51 15.56 5.24 2.58
C GLU A 51 14.99 4.96 1.19
N THR A 52 14.92 3.68 0.77
CA THR A 52 14.41 3.33 -0.55
C THR A 52 12.91 3.62 -0.67
N ALA A 53 12.19 3.59 0.44
CA ALA A 53 10.76 3.87 0.44
C ALA A 53 10.44 5.32 0.08
N LYS A 54 11.39 6.25 0.21
CA LYS A 54 11.19 7.65 -0.11
C LYS A 54 10.94 7.87 -1.59
N ASP A 55 11.47 7.01 -2.44
CA ASP A 55 11.28 7.09 -3.89
C ASP A 55 10.03 6.37 -4.38
N GLY A 56 9.19 5.92 -3.46
CA GLY A 56 7.95 5.22 -3.80
C GLY A 56 8.15 3.78 -4.24
N GLN A 57 9.35 3.23 -4.03
CA GLN A 57 9.66 1.87 -4.46
C GLN A 57 10.04 0.91 -3.31
N GLY A 58 10.20 1.41 -2.12
CA GLY A 58 10.57 0.59 -0.98
C GLY A 58 9.37 0.05 -0.22
N SER A 59 9.64 -0.40 0.98
CA SER A 59 8.62 -0.95 1.88
C SER A 59 8.12 0.12 2.84
N TRP A 60 6.82 0.05 3.17
CA TRP A 60 6.24 0.95 4.16
C TRP A 60 4.95 0.38 4.75
N VAL A 61 4.51 1.02 5.82
CA VAL A 61 3.19 0.79 6.41
C VAL A 61 2.34 2.01 6.10
N GLU A 62 1.13 1.81 5.60
CA GLU A 62 0.21 2.92 5.40
C GLU A 62 -1.11 2.68 6.11
N LEU A 63 -1.64 3.75 6.68
CA LEU A 63 -2.87 3.75 7.47
C LEU A 63 -3.79 4.82 6.93
N TRP A 64 -5.04 4.45 6.65
CA TRP A 64 -6.02 5.36 6.07
C TRP A 64 -7.34 5.30 6.83
N PRO A 65 -8.03 6.44 6.98
CA PRO A 65 -9.38 6.41 7.56
C PRO A 65 -10.37 5.87 6.54
N ALA A 66 -11.25 4.99 6.97
CA ALA A 66 -12.31 4.46 6.12
C ALA A 66 -13.35 5.55 5.83
N GLY A 67 -13.97 5.47 4.66
CA GLY A 67 -14.99 6.42 4.23
C GLY A 67 -15.86 5.80 3.16
N GLU A 68 -16.67 6.63 2.49
CA GLU A 68 -17.62 6.16 1.48
C GLU A 68 -16.96 5.41 0.33
N ASN A 69 -15.79 5.88 -0.11
CA ASN A 69 -15.08 5.30 -1.25
C ASN A 69 -13.93 4.39 -0.85
N MET A 70 -13.75 4.17 0.45
CA MET A 70 -12.63 3.38 0.97
C MET A 70 -13.11 2.56 2.16
N PRO A 71 -13.59 1.33 1.92
CA PRO A 71 -14.07 0.49 3.01
C PRO A 71 -12.94 0.01 3.90
N GLU A 72 -13.27 -0.40 5.11
CA GLU A 72 -12.31 -1.02 6.01
C GLU A 72 -11.72 -2.26 5.33
N MET A 73 -10.39 -2.34 5.33
CA MET A 73 -9.69 -3.48 4.73
C MET A 73 -8.25 -3.55 5.22
N THR A 74 -7.64 -4.70 5.03
CA THR A 74 -6.20 -4.89 5.17
C THR A 74 -5.71 -5.43 3.83
N MET A 75 -4.76 -4.75 3.22
CA MET A 75 -4.26 -5.09 1.90
C MET A 75 -2.75 -5.28 1.92
N LEU A 76 -2.28 -6.31 1.23
CA LEU A 76 -0.86 -6.49 0.95
C LEU A 76 -0.57 -5.88 -0.40
N GLN A 77 0.45 -5.01 -0.48
CA GLN A 77 0.90 -4.45 -1.75
C GLN A 77 2.33 -4.92 -2.01
N ILE A 78 2.56 -5.40 -3.22
CA ILE A 78 3.89 -5.88 -3.63
C ILE A 78 4.39 -4.95 -4.72
N VAL A 79 5.50 -4.25 -4.42
CA VAL A 79 6.13 -3.33 -5.37
C VAL A 79 7.16 -4.10 -6.17
N VAL A 80 7.03 -4.06 -7.49
CA VAL A 80 7.92 -4.82 -8.39
C VAL A 80 8.52 -3.89 -9.43
N ASP A 81 9.48 -4.41 -10.17
CA ASP A 81 10.15 -3.65 -11.23
C ASP A 81 9.27 -3.46 -12.47
N ASP A 82 8.47 -4.46 -12.83
CA ASP A 82 7.61 -4.42 -14.02
C ASP A 82 6.33 -5.21 -13.75
N ALA A 83 5.27 -4.50 -13.38
CA ALA A 83 4.00 -5.13 -13.02
C ALA A 83 3.39 -5.92 -14.18
N ASP A 84 3.56 -5.45 -15.43
CA ASP A 84 3.02 -6.16 -16.59
C ASP A 84 3.64 -7.55 -16.74
N ALA A 85 4.95 -7.66 -16.57
CA ALA A 85 5.65 -8.95 -16.68
C ALA A 85 5.21 -9.92 -15.58
N TRP A 86 5.04 -9.41 -14.36
CA TRP A 86 4.57 -10.22 -13.24
C TRP A 86 3.12 -10.67 -13.44
N ALA A 87 2.27 -9.78 -14.00
CA ALA A 87 0.88 -10.11 -14.28
C ALA A 87 0.78 -11.20 -15.36
N GLU A 88 1.60 -11.12 -16.39
CA GLU A 88 1.63 -12.13 -17.45
C GLU A 88 2.03 -13.49 -16.88
N ARG A 89 3.06 -13.52 -16.03
CA ARG A 89 3.47 -14.74 -15.36
C ARG A 89 2.34 -15.33 -14.51
N ALA A 90 1.65 -14.48 -13.75
CA ALA A 90 0.53 -14.92 -12.91
C ALA A 90 -0.57 -15.55 -13.75
N LYS A 91 -0.95 -14.91 -14.86
CA LYS A 91 -1.96 -15.43 -15.78
C LYS A 91 -1.56 -16.77 -16.37
N ASN A 92 -0.29 -16.90 -16.75
CA ASN A 92 0.23 -18.15 -17.31
C ASN A 92 0.21 -19.28 -16.28
N ASN A 93 0.24 -18.95 -15.01
CA ASN A 93 0.15 -19.93 -13.91
C ASN A 93 -1.27 -20.12 -13.38
N GLY A 94 -2.27 -19.57 -14.07
CA GLY A 94 -3.66 -19.77 -13.69
C GLY A 94 -4.17 -18.87 -12.58
N VAL A 95 -3.43 -17.83 -12.21
CA VAL A 95 -3.88 -16.87 -11.21
C VAL A 95 -4.81 -15.84 -11.85
N ASP A 96 -5.99 -15.64 -11.23
CA ASP A 96 -6.94 -14.65 -11.69
C ASP A 96 -6.51 -13.27 -11.22
N ILE A 97 -5.93 -12.49 -12.12
CA ILE A 97 -5.41 -11.17 -11.83
C ILE A 97 -6.14 -10.13 -12.71
N LYS A 98 -6.51 -9.02 -12.10
CA LYS A 98 -7.30 -7.95 -12.73
C LYS A 98 -6.46 -6.69 -12.90
N GLY A 99 -6.79 -5.92 -13.91
CA GLY A 99 -6.11 -4.68 -14.26
C GLY A 99 -5.50 -4.77 -15.64
N PRO A 100 -4.60 -3.82 -16.00
CA PRO A 100 -4.02 -2.82 -15.09
C PRO A 100 -4.88 -1.58 -14.90
N ASP A 101 -4.67 -0.91 -13.78
CA ASP A 101 -5.14 0.45 -13.52
C ASP A 101 -3.94 1.34 -13.31
N ASP A 102 -3.95 2.55 -13.88
CA ASP A 102 -2.90 3.52 -13.68
C ASP A 102 -3.41 4.59 -12.72
N ALA A 103 -2.72 4.75 -11.58
CA ALA A 103 -3.09 5.72 -10.56
C ALA A 103 -1.85 6.17 -9.81
N HIS A 104 -1.79 7.46 -9.49
CA HIS A 104 -0.69 8.04 -8.69
C HIS A 104 0.70 7.76 -9.25
N GLY A 105 0.83 7.69 -10.58
CA GLY A 105 2.10 7.38 -11.23
C GLY A 105 2.50 5.92 -11.16
N GLU A 106 1.57 5.04 -10.82
CA GLU A 106 1.83 3.61 -10.67
C GLU A 106 0.90 2.80 -11.56
N ARG A 107 1.39 1.64 -11.99
CA ARG A 107 0.61 0.69 -12.76
C ARG A 107 0.28 -0.47 -11.84
N ILE A 108 -1.01 -0.71 -11.63
CA ILE A 108 -1.49 -1.55 -10.54
C ILE A 108 -2.34 -2.71 -11.07
N TYR A 109 -2.04 -3.90 -10.60
CA TYR A 109 -2.87 -5.09 -10.78
C TYR A 109 -3.41 -5.55 -9.44
N TYR A 110 -4.60 -6.15 -9.45
CA TYR A 110 -5.28 -6.58 -8.23
C TYR A 110 -5.63 -8.05 -8.30
N LEU A 111 -5.56 -8.71 -7.16
CA LEU A 111 -6.05 -10.07 -7.02
C LEU A 111 -6.66 -10.30 -5.64
N ASP A 112 -7.60 -11.23 -5.58
CA ASP A 112 -8.25 -11.62 -4.34
C ASP A 112 -7.56 -12.87 -3.81
N GLY A 113 -6.74 -12.69 -2.77
CA GLY A 113 -6.06 -13.81 -2.14
C GLY A 113 -7.01 -14.66 -1.32
N PRO A 114 -6.77 -15.96 -1.26
CA PRO A 114 -7.54 -16.83 -0.37
C PRO A 114 -7.49 -16.34 1.08
N GLY A 115 -8.53 -16.60 1.83
CA GLY A 115 -8.61 -16.13 3.21
C GLY A 115 -9.02 -14.67 3.34
N GLY A 116 -9.53 -14.07 2.25
CA GLY A 116 -10.00 -12.69 2.29
C GLY A 116 -8.89 -11.65 2.30
N LEU A 117 -7.74 -11.95 1.70
CA LEU A 117 -6.63 -11.00 1.62
C LEU A 117 -6.58 -10.35 0.24
N PRO A 118 -6.99 -9.08 0.11
CA PRO A 118 -6.78 -8.35 -1.14
C PRO A 118 -5.30 -8.08 -1.33
N ILE A 119 -4.82 -8.27 -2.56
CA ILE A 119 -3.42 -8.07 -2.91
C ILE A 119 -3.35 -7.13 -4.11
N ALA A 120 -2.46 -6.15 -4.05
CA ALA A 120 -2.14 -5.31 -5.19
C ALA A 120 -0.67 -5.53 -5.55
N MET A 121 -0.40 -5.60 -6.84
CA MET A 121 0.96 -5.70 -7.36
C MET A 121 1.18 -4.50 -8.26
N LEU A 122 2.24 -3.74 -8.02
CA LEU A 122 2.40 -2.47 -8.69
C LEU A 122 3.86 -2.15 -9.03
N SER A 123 4.01 -1.34 -10.06
CA SER A 123 5.29 -0.76 -10.45
C SER A 123 5.05 0.68 -10.88
N LYS A 124 6.12 1.44 -11.08
CA LYS A 124 5.98 2.78 -11.64
C LYS A 124 5.32 2.70 -13.02
N ALA A 125 4.46 3.65 -13.32
CA ALA A 125 3.85 3.74 -14.65
C ALA A 125 4.93 4.06 -15.68
N LYS A 126 4.79 3.44 -16.84
CA LYS A 126 5.74 3.66 -17.95
C LYS A 126 5.46 4.96 -18.68
#